data_4288018413c926d1f783e4836fb21a97
#
_entry.id   4288018413c926d1f783e4836fb21a97
#
_cell.length_a   1.000
_cell.length_b   1.000
_cell.length_c   1.000
_cell.angle_alpha   90.00
_cell.angle_beta   90.00
_cell.angle_gamma   90.00
#
_symmetry.space_group_name_H-M   'P 1'
#
loop_
_entity.id
_entity.type
_entity.pdbx_description
1 polymer ?
#
loop_
_entity_poly.entity_id
_entity_poly.type
_entity_poly.pdbx_seq_one_letter_code
_entity_poly.pdbx_strand_id
1 'polypeptide(L)'
;MEENILEIVEKSCRIYRDVIAVKYLSHREIVEKSYGDMWDDIRKTAVILRNNGLCGTHIALVGSSSYEWICAYMAILFTGNTAVPLDANLSVSELHELLNRSGSIALFCGASRKDVITELTDDCPEMNIVFTMEKKVDIEHLEGADSNPQLAILSFEQLRNEITIPDDFAFADQDKDKMCTLMYTSGTTGKSKGVMLSQFNLAQNVENVYVNLEPGVTILSVLPIHHAFCLTMEWMKGISLGATICINDSLLHMLKNMKRFQPVGMLMVPLMVETIYKKLKDVNPLLPKKLVAKEAFG
;
A
#
# COMPACT_ATOMS: atom_id res chain seq x y z
N MET A 1 -2.31 -24.90 -4.70
CA MET A 1 -2.48 -23.51 -5.16
C MET A 1 -3.19 -22.80 -4.03
N GLU A 2 -2.57 -21.78 -3.48
CA GLU A 2 -3.16 -21.03 -2.37
C GLU A 2 -4.40 -20.28 -2.86
N GLU A 3 -5.46 -20.23 -2.07
CA GLU A 3 -6.74 -19.65 -2.50
C GLU A 3 -7.02 -18.28 -1.89
N ASN A 4 -6.19 -17.84 -0.93
CA ASN A 4 -6.30 -16.50 -0.36
C ASN A 4 -4.92 -15.83 -0.15
N ILE A 5 -4.91 -14.51 -0.08
CA ILE A 5 -3.67 -13.71 0.06
C ILE A 5 -3.04 -13.88 1.45
N LEU A 6 -3.80 -14.13 2.49
CA LEU A 6 -3.27 -14.38 3.83
C LEU A 6 -2.32 -15.58 3.82
N GLU A 7 -2.73 -16.71 3.23
CA GLU A 7 -1.90 -17.92 3.13
C GLU A 7 -0.59 -17.66 2.38
N ILE A 8 -0.66 -16.93 1.26
CA ILE A 8 0.53 -16.58 0.47
C ILE A 8 1.50 -15.72 1.29
N VAL A 9 1.00 -14.68 1.95
CA VAL A 9 1.84 -13.74 2.71
C VAL A 9 2.40 -14.41 3.96
N GLU A 10 1.58 -15.14 4.72
CA GLU A 10 2.02 -15.88 5.91
C GLU A 10 3.12 -16.89 5.58
N LYS A 11 2.91 -17.68 4.53
CA LYS A 11 3.91 -18.66 4.05
C LYS A 11 5.21 -17.98 3.65
N SER A 12 5.14 -16.87 2.92
CA SER A 12 6.31 -16.10 2.49
C SER A 12 7.06 -15.52 3.68
N CYS A 13 6.36 -14.90 4.63
CA CYS A 13 6.96 -14.34 5.84
C CYS A 13 7.61 -15.40 6.72
N ARG A 14 7.09 -16.62 6.73
CA ARG A 14 7.69 -17.76 7.44
C ARG A 14 8.94 -18.29 6.74
N ILE A 15 8.88 -18.48 5.40
CA ILE A 15 9.98 -19.04 4.62
C ILE A 15 11.15 -18.09 4.52
N TYR A 16 10.88 -16.80 4.31
CA TYR A 16 11.87 -15.75 4.07
C TYR A 16 12.10 -14.85 5.29
N ARG A 17 11.86 -15.36 6.51
CA ARG A 17 11.82 -14.58 7.75
C ARG A 17 12.96 -13.56 7.89
N ASP A 18 14.18 -13.99 7.60
CA ASP A 18 15.39 -13.20 7.78
C ASP A 18 15.81 -12.41 6.52
N VAL A 19 15.09 -12.58 5.41
CA VAL A 19 15.30 -11.82 4.18
C VAL A 19 14.72 -10.41 4.35
N ILE A 20 15.36 -9.40 3.80
CA ILE A 20 14.82 -8.04 3.79
C ILE A 20 13.63 -7.99 2.82
N ALA A 21 12.45 -7.68 3.34
CA ALA A 21 11.21 -7.54 2.56
C ALA A 21 11.10 -6.14 1.92
N VAL A 22 11.42 -5.10 2.70
CA VAL A 22 11.23 -3.71 2.25
C VAL A 22 12.42 -2.84 2.62
N LYS A 23 12.84 -1.98 1.68
CA LYS A 23 13.80 -0.89 1.90
C LYS A 23 13.18 0.44 1.53
N TYR A 24 13.36 1.44 2.36
CA TYR A 24 12.89 2.79 2.10
C TYR A 24 13.79 3.85 2.74
N LEU A 25 13.59 5.11 2.34
CA LEU A 25 14.34 6.23 2.90
C LEU A 25 13.55 6.88 4.03
N SER A 26 14.19 7.02 5.18
CA SER A 26 13.72 7.85 6.29
C SER A 26 14.85 8.78 6.71
N HIS A 27 14.61 10.09 6.74
CA HIS A 27 15.64 11.09 7.09
C HIS A 27 16.98 10.94 6.35
N ARG A 28 16.93 10.53 5.06
CA ARG A 28 18.07 10.26 4.15
C ARG A 28 18.82 8.95 4.44
N GLU A 29 18.45 8.20 5.44
CA GLU A 29 18.99 6.89 5.77
C GLU A 29 18.13 5.79 5.17
N ILE A 30 18.75 4.66 4.83
CA ILE A 30 18.03 3.47 4.38
C ILE A 30 17.52 2.74 5.61
N VAL A 31 16.21 2.55 5.68
CA VAL A 31 15.57 1.67 6.65
C VAL A 31 15.28 0.35 5.96
N GLU A 32 15.61 -0.74 6.63
CA GLU A 32 15.37 -2.10 6.18
C GLU A 32 14.39 -2.80 7.13
N LYS A 33 13.44 -3.52 6.56
CA LYS A 33 12.47 -4.36 7.27
C LYS A 33 12.55 -5.77 6.72
N SER A 34 12.80 -6.75 7.57
CA SER A 34 12.74 -8.16 7.20
C SER A 34 11.30 -8.64 6.97
N TYR A 35 11.13 -9.82 6.36
CA TYR A 35 9.82 -10.47 6.29
C TYR A 35 9.26 -10.80 7.68
N GLY A 36 10.14 -11.11 8.64
CA GLY A 36 9.74 -11.29 10.05
C GLY A 36 9.21 -10.01 10.67
N ASP A 37 9.92 -8.87 10.48
CA ASP A 37 9.45 -7.56 10.95
C ASP A 37 8.11 -7.18 10.32
N MET A 38 7.98 -7.40 9.01
CA MET A 38 6.75 -7.11 8.28
C MET A 38 5.56 -7.92 8.81
N TRP A 39 5.77 -9.22 9.08
CA TRP A 39 4.73 -10.08 9.62
C TRP A 39 4.29 -9.64 11.02
N ASP A 40 5.24 -9.31 11.89
CA ASP A 40 4.96 -8.82 13.23
C ASP A 40 4.25 -7.45 13.19
N ASP A 41 4.65 -6.55 12.29
CA ASP A 41 3.98 -5.25 12.11
C ASP A 41 2.56 -5.40 11.53
N ILE A 42 2.29 -6.36 10.63
CA ILE A 42 0.94 -6.70 10.15
C ILE A 42 0.07 -7.25 11.31
N ARG A 43 0.61 -8.16 12.12
CA ARG A 43 -0.11 -8.72 13.28
C ARG A 43 -0.44 -7.65 14.33
N LYS A 44 0.52 -6.78 14.65
CA LYS A 44 0.29 -5.63 15.54
C LYS A 44 -0.81 -4.72 15.01
N THR A 45 -0.80 -4.44 13.71
CA THR A 45 -1.84 -3.63 13.06
C THR A 45 -3.21 -4.30 13.17
N ALA A 46 -3.27 -5.61 12.98
CA ALA A 46 -4.51 -6.38 13.15
C ALA A 46 -5.05 -6.31 14.58
N VAL A 47 -4.17 -6.36 15.59
CA VAL A 47 -4.58 -6.16 17.00
C VAL A 47 -5.12 -4.74 17.22
N ILE A 48 -4.48 -3.72 16.64
CA ILE A 48 -4.97 -2.32 16.71
C ILE A 48 -6.37 -2.22 16.12
N LEU A 49 -6.60 -2.79 14.94
CA LEU A 49 -7.93 -2.76 14.30
C LEU A 49 -9.00 -3.43 15.17
N ARG A 50 -8.71 -4.60 15.73
CA ARG A 50 -9.64 -5.31 16.64
C ARG A 50 -9.94 -4.53 17.92
N ASN A 51 -8.91 -3.96 18.55
CA ASN A 51 -9.06 -3.18 19.77
C ASN A 51 -9.90 -1.91 19.57
N ASN A 52 -9.98 -1.40 18.33
CA ASN A 52 -10.84 -0.29 17.95
C ASN A 52 -12.20 -0.74 17.36
N GLY A 53 -12.57 -2.01 17.51
CA GLY A 53 -13.85 -2.53 17.07
C GLY A 53 -14.03 -2.65 15.54
N LEU A 54 -12.93 -2.55 14.78
CA LEU A 54 -12.97 -2.62 13.33
C LEU A 54 -12.94 -4.08 12.88
N CYS A 55 -14.10 -4.64 12.58
CA CYS A 55 -14.30 -6.00 12.13
C CYS A 55 -15.45 -6.07 11.11
N GLY A 56 -15.20 -6.59 9.92
CA GLY A 56 -16.21 -6.69 8.86
C GLY A 56 -16.63 -5.34 8.27
N THR A 57 -15.80 -4.31 8.40
CA THR A 57 -16.08 -2.93 8.00
C THR A 57 -15.26 -2.52 6.77
N HIS A 58 -15.57 -1.39 6.17
CA HIS A 58 -14.77 -0.79 5.12
C HIS A 58 -13.78 0.21 5.73
N ILE A 59 -12.51 0.09 5.38
CA ILE A 59 -11.43 0.91 5.88
C ILE A 59 -10.66 1.48 4.69
N ALA A 60 -10.64 2.80 4.58
CA ALA A 60 -9.95 3.47 3.48
C ALA A 60 -8.44 3.65 3.75
N LEU A 61 -7.66 3.74 2.67
CA LEU A 61 -6.25 4.07 2.70
C LEU A 61 -5.97 5.18 1.69
N VAL A 62 -5.44 6.30 2.15
CA VAL A 62 -5.05 7.46 1.34
C VAL A 62 -3.62 7.84 1.69
N GLY A 63 -2.71 7.81 0.71
CA GLY A 63 -1.31 8.19 0.93
C GLY A 63 -0.39 7.67 -0.17
N SER A 64 0.86 8.12 -0.12
CA SER A 64 1.91 7.63 -0.99
C SER A 64 2.30 6.18 -0.64
N SER A 65 2.92 5.48 -1.58
CA SER A 65 3.48 4.15 -1.33
C SER A 65 4.43 4.21 -0.13
N SER A 66 4.15 3.43 0.91
CA SER A 66 4.95 3.36 2.14
C SER A 66 4.88 1.97 2.77
N TYR A 67 5.81 1.70 3.67
CA TYR A 67 5.81 0.48 4.46
C TYR A 67 4.57 0.39 5.37
N GLU A 68 4.18 1.50 5.95
CA GLU A 68 2.97 1.60 6.79
C GLU A 68 1.71 1.29 5.98
N TRP A 69 1.64 1.78 4.73
CA TRP A 69 0.50 1.56 3.86
C TRP A 69 0.28 0.07 3.57
N ILE A 70 1.34 -0.66 3.19
CA ILE A 70 1.20 -2.09 2.87
C ILE A 70 0.89 -2.93 4.11
N CYS A 71 1.49 -2.62 5.26
CA CYS A 71 1.17 -3.30 6.51
C CYS A 71 -0.30 -3.07 6.92
N ALA A 72 -0.79 -1.83 6.80
CA ALA A 72 -2.19 -1.50 7.06
C ALA A 72 -3.13 -2.23 6.10
N TYR A 73 -2.82 -2.21 4.79
CA TYR A 73 -3.62 -2.91 3.79
C TYR A 73 -3.74 -4.41 4.09
N MET A 74 -2.62 -5.09 4.34
CA MET A 74 -2.63 -6.53 4.66
C MET A 74 -3.40 -6.81 5.96
N ALA A 75 -3.21 -6.00 7.00
CA ALA A 75 -3.93 -6.17 8.26
C ALA A 75 -5.44 -5.98 8.10
N ILE A 76 -5.88 -5.02 7.28
CA ILE A 76 -7.30 -4.82 6.95
C ILE A 76 -7.88 -6.10 6.34
N LEU A 77 -7.22 -6.65 5.34
CA LEU A 77 -7.67 -7.88 4.69
C LEU A 77 -7.74 -9.05 5.68
N PHE A 78 -6.68 -9.22 6.48
CA PHE A 78 -6.51 -10.39 7.36
C PHE A 78 -7.37 -10.34 8.62
N THR A 79 -7.98 -9.21 8.93
CA THR A 79 -8.99 -9.06 9.99
C THR A 79 -10.44 -9.17 9.48
N GLY A 80 -10.63 -9.55 8.21
CA GLY A 80 -11.96 -9.73 7.61
C GLY A 80 -12.66 -8.41 7.25
N ASN A 81 -11.90 -7.30 7.23
CA ASN A 81 -12.37 -6.00 6.76
C ASN A 81 -12.20 -5.88 5.24
N THR A 82 -12.79 -4.86 4.66
CA THR A 82 -12.62 -4.49 3.25
C THR A 82 -11.72 -3.28 3.14
N ALA A 83 -10.58 -3.43 2.48
CA ALA A 83 -9.70 -2.30 2.16
C ALA A 83 -10.26 -1.46 1.02
N VAL A 84 -10.20 -0.14 1.15
CA VAL A 84 -10.59 0.83 0.11
C VAL A 84 -9.40 1.71 -0.25
N PRO A 85 -8.50 1.24 -1.14
CA PRO A 85 -7.38 2.03 -1.63
C PRO A 85 -7.87 3.21 -2.47
N LEU A 86 -7.48 4.43 -2.12
CA LEU A 86 -7.85 5.65 -2.83
C LEU A 86 -6.61 6.37 -3.35
N ASP A 87 -6.76 7.01 -4.52
CA ASP A 87 -5.69 7.81 -5.13
C ASP A 87 -5.42 9.07 -4.31
N ALA A 88 -4.20 9.17 -3.81
CA ALA A 88 -3.77 10.34 -3.04
C ALA A 88 -3.68 11.64 -3.87
N ASN A 89 -3.83 11.60 -5.20
CA ASN A 89 -3.83 12.79 -6.05
C ASN A 89 -5.22 13.37 -6.29
N LEU A 90 -6.28 12.71 -5.84
CA LEU A 90 -7.64 13.23 -5.94
C LEU A 90 -7.82 14.48 -5.07
N SER A 91 -8.73 15.36 -5.45
CA SER A 91 -9.13 16.50 -4.62
C SER A 91 -9.80 16.03 -3.31
N VAL A 92 -9.84 16.90 -2.30
CA VAL A 92 -10.48 16.58 -1.02
C VAL A 92 -11.94 16.18 -1.25
N SER A 93 -12.68 16.95 -2.05
CA SER A 93 -14.09 16.65 -2.35
C SER A 93 -14.31 15.33 -3.05
N GLU A 94 -13.43 14.92 -3.97
CA GLU A 94 -13.50 13.61 -4.62
C GLU A 94 -13.19 12.50 -3.62
N LEU A 95 -12.23 12.69 -2.72
CA LEU A 95 -11.93 11.71 -1.66
C LEU A 95 -13.12 11.57 -0.70
N HIS A 96 -13.73 12.67 -0.26
CA HIS A 96 -14.92 12.63 0.60
C HIS A 96 -16.10 11.92 -0.10
N GLU A 97 -16.33 12.19 -1.39
CA GLU A 97 -17.33 11.44 -2.16
C GLU A 97 -17.05 9.92 -2.14
N LEU A 98 -15.79 9.51 -2.37
CA LEU A 98 -15.44 8.10 -2.39
C LEU A 98 -15.48 7.45 -1.00
N LEU A 99 -15.11 8.16 0.06
CA LEU A 99 -15.23 7.70 1.45
C LEU A 99 -16.69 7.41 1.79
N ASN A 100 -17.60 8.34 1.48
CA ASN A 100 -19.04 8.16 1.68
C ASN A 100 -19.59 7.01 0.82
N ARG A 101 -19.28 6.97 -0.46
CA ARG A 101 -19.76 5.92 -1.39
C ARG A 101 -19.27 4.53 -1.03
N SER A 102 -18.08 4.43 -0.46
CA SER A 102 -17.55 3.15 0.01
C SER A 102 -18.14 2.73 1.35
N GLY A 103 -18.77 3.63 2.08
CA GLY A 103 -19.19 3.37 3.47
C GLY A 103 -18.01 3.13 4.40
N SER A 104 -16.87 3.80 4.15
CA SER A 104 -15.69 3.67 4.99
C SER A 104 -15.92 4.35 6.33
N ILE A 105 -15.71 3.63 7.43
CA ILE A 105 -15.86 4.15 8.80
C ILE A 105 -14.50 4.45 9.47
N ALA A 106 -13.42 4.02 8.86
CA ALA A 106 -12.05 4.32 9.29
C ALA A 106 -11.16 4.65 8.09
N LEU A 107 -10.11 5.43 8.36
CA LEU A 107 -9.17 5.91 7.35
C LEU A 107 -7.73 5.78 7.83
N PHE A 108 -6.87 5.14 7.06
CA PHE A 108 -5.42 5.31 7.16
C PHE A 108 -4.99 6.46 6.24
N CYS A 109 -4.43 7.52 6.83
CA CYS A 109 -4.08 8.75 6.13
C CYS A 109 -2.59 9.04 6.21
N GLY A 110 -1.94 9.20 5.07
CA GLY A 110 -0.55 9.67 5.00
C GLY A 110 -0.44 11.18 5.25
N ALA A 111 0.69 11.65 5.82
CA ALA A 111 0.90 13.06 6.17
C ALA A 111 0.78 14.01 4.98
N SER A 112 1.07 13.54 3.77
CA SER A 112 0.90 14.34 2.54
C SER A 112 -0.56 14.73 2.25
N ARG A 113 -1.53 14.11 2.95
CA ARG A 113 -2.97 14.29 2.75
C ARG A 113 -3.71 14.65 4.04
N LYS A 114 -3.05 15.39 4.93
CA LYS A 114 -3.69 15.95 6.14
C LYS A 114 -4.89 16.85 5.83
N ASP A 115 -4.90 17.48 4.65
CA ASP A 115 -6.00 18.27 4.12
C ASP A 115 -7.34 17.49 4.13
N VAL A 116 -7.29 16.18 3.88
CA VAL A 116 -8.48 15.32 3.91
C VAL A 116 -9.08 15.22 5.30
N ILE A 117 -8.26 15.28 6.36
CA ILE A 117 -8.72 15.14 7.75
C ILE A 117 -9.46 16.39 8.22
N THR A 118 -9.01 17.57 7.83
CA THR A 118 -9.53 18.85 8.32
C THR A 118 -10.99 19.11 7.91
N GLU A 119 -11.43 18.55 6.80
CA GLU A 119 -12.79 18.73 6.27
C GLU A 119 -13.68 17.48 6.42
N LEU A 120 -13.15 16.42 7.08
CA LEU A 120 -13.83 15.12 7.17
C LEU A 120 -15.13 15.14 8.00
N THR A 121 -15.20 16.02 8.99
CA THR A 121 -16.24 15.97 10.01
C THR A 121 -17.65 16.28 9.49
N ASP A 122 -17.75 17.22 8.56
CA ASP A 122 -19.03 17.66 8.01
C ASP A 122 -19.45 16.81 6.80
N ASP A 123 -18.48 16.38 6.01
CA ASP A 123 -18.72 15.72 4.73
C ASP A 123 -18.80 14.19 4.84
N CYS A 124 -18.21 13.58 5.88
CA CYS A 124 -18.15 12.13 6.07
C CYS A 124 -18.65 11.72 7.46
N PRO A 125 -19.96 11.78 7.73
CA PRO A 125 -20.54 11.59 9.06
C PRO A 125 -20.35 10.16 9.63
N GLU A 126 -20.13 9.16 8.77
CA GLU A 126 -19.88 7.77 9.18
C GLU A 126 -18.42 7.52 9.60
N MET A 127 -17.52 8.49 9.37
CA MET A 127 -16.10 8.34 9.71
C MET A 127 -15.90 8.46 11.23
N ASN A 128 -15.37 7.41 11.84
CA ASN A 128 -15.20 7.34 13.29
C ASN A 128 -13.74 7.40 13.72
N ILE A 129 -12.82 6.90 12.89
CA ILE A 129 -11.40 6.77 13.26
C ILE A 129 -10.50 7.14 12.08
N VAL A 130 -9.48 7.96 12.34
CA VAL A 130 -8.37 8.22 11.43
C VAL A 130 -7.07 7.76 12.06
N PHE A 131 -6.34 6.90 11.36
CA PHE A 131 -4.97 6.50 11.69
C PHE A 131 -4.00 7.31 10.82
N THR A 132 -3.18 8.15 11.43
CA THR A 132 -2.13 8.88 10.72
C THR A 132 -0.90 8.00 10.58
N MET A 133 -0.42 7.75 9.35
CA MET A 133 0.61 6.74 9.06
C MET A 133 2.03 7.16 9.45
N GLU A 134 2.29 8.45 9.64
CA GLU A 134 3.65 8.97 9.89
C GLU A 134 3.86 9.46 11.33
N LYS A 135 5.15 9.57 11.69
CA LYS A 135 5.70 9.72 13.05
C LYS A 135 5.23 10.90 13.88
N LYS A 136 4.79 11.98 13.31
CA LYS A 136 4.29 13.17 14.02
C LYS A 136 3.27 13.89 13.14
N VAL A 137 2.04 13.54 13.32
CA VAL A 137 1.00 14.51 13.07
C VAL A 137 0.87 15.28 14.37
N ASP A 138 1.08 16.58 14.32
CA ASP A 138 0.74 17.47 15.42
C ASP A 138 -0.79 17.50 15.49
N ILE A 139 -1.35 16.54 16.22
CA ILE A 139 -2.81 16.32 16.32
C ILE A 139 -3.46 17.53 16.99
N GLU A 140 -2.71 18.23 17.87
CA GLU A 140 -3.18 19.43 18.59
C GLU A 140 -3.49 20.62 17.66
N HIS A 141 -2.99 20.60 16.42
CA HIS A 141 -3.16 21.67 15.44
C HIS A 141 -3.98 21.24 14.21
N LEU A 142 -4.64 20.08 14.22
CA LEU A 142 -5.60 19.72 13.17
C LEU A 142 -6.90 20.48 13.45
N GLU A 143 -7.07 21.62 12.79
CA GLU A 143 -8.34 22.35 12.76
C GLU A 143 -9.42 21.38 12.27
N GLY A 144 -10.49 21.21 13.06
CA GLY A 144 -11.59 20.28 12.75
C GLY A 144 -11.67 19.04 13.65
N ALA A 145 -10.60 18.64 14.36
CA ALA A 145 -10.67 17.59 15.37
C ALA A 145 -11.61 17.95 16.53
N ASP A 146 -11.70 19.25 16.84
CA ASP A 146 -12.60 19.77 17.87
C ASP A 146 -14.09 19.84 17.47
N SER A 147 -14.40 19.76 16.16
CA SER A 147 -15.75 19.93 15.65
C SER A 147 -16.58 18.64 15.69
N ASN A 148 -15.97 17.46 15.72
CA ASN A 148 -16.65 16.18 15.87
C ASN A 148 -16.11 15.37 17.06
N PRO A 149 -16.79 15.38 18.21
CA PRO A 149 -16.33 14.64 19.40
C PRO A 149 -16.36 13.10 19.21
N GLN A 150 -16.88 12.61 18.08
CA GLN A 150 -16.92 11.18 17.77
C GLN A 150 -15.76 10.73 16.90
N LEU A 151 -15.00 11.65 16.25
CA LEU A 151 -13.87 11.31 15.41
C LEU A 151 -12.60 11.15 16.25
N ALA A 152 -12.08 9.92 16.33
CA ALA A 152 -10.79 9.65 16.96
C ALA A 152 -9.66 9.78 15.91
N ILE A 153 -8.64 10.59 16.19
CA ILE A 153 -7.42 10.68 15.38
C ILE A 153 -6.27 10.07 16.15
N LEU A 154 -5.65 9.03 15.61
CA LEU A 154 -4.68 8.19 16.30
C LEU A 154 -3.37 8.11 15.51
N SER A 155 -2.23 8.22 16.17
CA SER A 155 -0.93 7.94 15.56
C SER A 155 -0.74 6.44 15.38
N PHE A 156 -0.72 5.99 14.14
CA PHE A 156 -0.54 4.57 13.81
C PHE A 156 0.81 4.04 14.27
N GLU A 157 1.87 4.83 14.11
CA GLU A 157 3.20 4.41 14.54
C GLU A 157 3.28 4.28 16.07
N GLN A 158 2.73 5.25 16.82
CA GLN A 158 2.72 5.18 18.27
C GLN A 158 1.97 3.94 18.73
N LEU A 159 0.77 3.70 18.25
CA LEU A 159 -0.01 2.51 18.58
C LEU A 159 0.75 1.21 18.27
N ARG A 160 1.40 1.13 17.11
CA ARG A 160 2.18 -0.06 16.71
C ARG A 160 3.38 -0.30 17.62
N ASN A 161 4.01 0.74 18.17
CA ASN A 161 5.12 0.63 19.09
C ASN A 161 4.68 0.21 20.51
N GLU A 162 3.48 0.60 20.93
CA GLU A 162 2.93 0.33 22.27
C GLU A 162 2.21 -1.02 22.35
N ILE A 163 1.65 -1.52 21.23
CA ILE A 163 0.82 -2.73 21.23
C ILE A 163 1.67 -4.01 21.35
N THR A 164 1.19 -4.94 22.15
CA THR A 164 1.72 -6.30 22.23
C THR A 164 0.77 -7.26 21.53
N ILE A 165 1.34 -8.20 20.77
CA ILE A 165 0.56 -9.27 20.14
C ILE A 165 0.23 -10.31 21.21
N PRO A 166 -1.06 -10.62 21.47
CA PRO A 166 -1.42 -11.70 22.38
C PRO A 166 -0.87 -13.06 21.92
N ASP A 167 -0.51 -13.94 22.88
CA ASP A 167 0.04 -15.26 22.56
C ASP A 167 -0.93 -16.14 21.76
N ASP A 168 -2.22 -15.98 22.00
CA ASP A 168 -3.31 -16.69 21.31
C ASP A 168 -3.83 -15.95 20.07
N PHE A 169 -3.11 -14.91 19.61
CA PHE A 169 -3.55 -14.15 18.44
C PHE A 169 -3.57 -15.03 17.17
N ALA A 170 -4.74 -15.09 16.56
CA ALA A 170 -4.94 -15.65 15.23
C ALA A 170 -5.70 -14.66 14.34
N PHE A 171 -5.42 -14.67 13.05
CA PHE A 171 -6.24 -13.92 12.10
C PHE A 171 -7.67 -14.48 12.02
N ALA A 172 -8.59 -13.66 11.51
CA ALA A 172 -9.95 -14.13 11.25
C ALA A 172 -9.93 -15.22 10.16
N ASP A 173 -10.84 -16.16 10.25
CA ASP A 173 -11.09 -17.10 9.16
C ASP A 173 -11.52 -16.33 7.90
N GLN A 174 -10.89 -16.62 6.77
CA GLN A 174 -11.05 -15.85 5.54
C GLN A 174 -11.94 -16.62 4.55
N ASP A 175 -13.14 -16.08 4.32
CA ASP A 175 -13.95 -16.51 3.17
C ASP A 175 -13.27 -15.99 1.88
N LYS A 176 -12.73 -16.92 1.08
CA LYS A 176 -12.00 -16.61 -0.15
C LYS A 176 -12.83 -15.86 -1.20
N ASP A 177 -14.14 -16.04 -1.18
CA ASP A 177 -15.06 -15.46 -2.17
C ASP A 177 -15.66 -14.13 -1.69
N LYS A 178 -15.49 -13.79 -0.40
CA LYS A 178 -15.92 -12.52 0.15
C LYS A 178 -15.08 -11.36 -0.38
N MET A 179 -15.74 -10.23 -0.68
CA MET A 179 -15.05 -8.99 -1.01
C MET A 179 -14.09 -8.58 0.12
N CYS A 180 -12.84 -8.37 -0.21
CA CYS A 180 -11.81 -7.90 0.72
C CYS A 180 -11.18 -6.57 0.28
N THR A 181 -11.39 -6.19 -0.98
CA THR A 181 -10.86 -4.92 -1.52
C THR A 181 -11.89 -4.29 -2.45
N LEU A 182 -12.11 -2.97 -2.28
CA LEU A 182 -12.93 -2.14 -3.16
C LEU A 182 -12.06 -1.08 -3.81
N MET A 183 -11.74 -1.26 -5.11
CA MET A 183 -10.91 -0.33 -5.88
C MET A 183 -11.74 0.54 -6.81
N TYR A 184 -11.48 1.86 -6.78
CA TYR A 184 -12.13 2.78 -7.70
C TYR A 184 -11.31 2.98 -8.97
N THR A 185 -12.00 2.93 -10.12
CA THR A 185 -11.42 3.20 -11.44
C THR A 185 -12.13 4.37 -12.09
N SER A 186 -11.40 5.17 -12.88
CA SER A 186 -11.99 6.21 -13.71
C SER A 186 -12.96 5.59 -14.70
N GLY A 187 -14.24 5.80 -14.50
CA GLY A 187 -15.27 5.31 -15.42
C GLY A 187 -15.32 6.11 -16.71
N THR A 188 -15.62 5.46 -17.83
CA THR A 188 -15.85 6.13 -19.14
C THR A 188 -17.01 7.13 -19.11
N THR A 189 -17.85 7.10 -18.08
CA THR A 189 -19.03 7.96 -17.87
C THR A 189 -18.76 9.14 -16.94
N GLY A 190 -17.50 9.42 -16.58
CA GLY A 190 -17.11 10.53 -15.71
C GLY A 190 -17.23 10.25 -14.21
N LYS A 191 -17.96 9.21 -13.77
CA LYS A 191 -18.03 8.80 -12.37
C LYS A 191 -17.17 7.57 -12.12
N SER A 192 -16.35 7.59 -11.07
CA SER A 192 -15.56 6.45 -10.65
C SER A 192 -16.43 5.23 -10.36
N LYS A 193 -16.00 4.05 -10.80
CA LYS A 193 -16.67 2.76 -10.56
C LYS A 193 -15.89 1.97 -9.53
N GLY A 194 -16.58 1.42 -8.53
CA GLY A 194 -16.01 0.51 -7.55
C GLY A 194 -15.91 -0.92 -8.09
N VAL A 195 -14.70 -1.45 -8.14
CA VAL A 195 -14.40 -2.84 -8.50
C VAL A 195 -14.22 -3.63 -7.21
N MET A 196 -15.06 -4.63 -7.02
CA MET A 196 -15.03 -5.53 -5.86
C MET A 196 -14.10 -6.71 -6.13
N LEU A 197 -13.09 -6.90 -5.30
CA LEU A 197 -12.14 -7.99 -5.40
C LEU A 197 -12.22 -8.87 -4.15
N SER A 198 -12.26 -10.19 -4.36
CA SER A 198 -12.20 -11.17 -3.27
C SER A 198 -10.75 -11.59 -2.98
N GLN A 199 -10.54 -12.29 -1.85
CA GLN A 199 -9.27 -12.93 -1.52
C GLN A 199 -8.81 -13.84 -2.66
N PHE A 200 -9.73 -14.62 -3.24
CA PHE A 200 -9.47 -15.51 -4.35
C PHE A 200 -9.02 -14.75 -5.61
N ASN A 201 -9.67 -13.62 -5.96
CA ASN A 201 -9.26 -12.82 -7.12
C ASN A 201 -7.81 -12.34 -6.98
N LEU A 202 -7.43 -11.86 -5.78
CA LEU A 202 -6.07 -11.39 -5.52
C LEU A 202 -5.06 -12.55 -5.58
N ALA A 203 -5.35 -13.67 -4.91
CA ALA A 203 -4.49 -14.84 -4.89
C ALA A 203 -4.25 -15.41 -6.30
N GLN A 204 -5.32 -15.54 -7.11
CA GLN A 204 -5.20 -16.05 -8.48
C GLN A 204 -4.35 -15.15 -9.37
N ASN A 205 -4.41 -13.82 -9.20
CA ASN A 205 -3.52 -12.92 -9.92
C ASN A 205 -2.04 -13.16 -9.57
N VAL A 206 -1.75 -13.40 -8.28
CA VAL A 206 -0.39 -13.67 -7.81
C VAL A 206 0.12 -15.03 -8.30
N GLU A 207 -0.70 -16.08 -8.17
CA GLU A 207 -0.32 -17.47 -8.51
C GLU A 207 -0.14 -17.69 -10.01
N ASN A 208 -1.02 -17.13 -10.84
CA ASN A 208 -1.04 -17.41 -12.29
C ASN A 208 -0.01 -16.60 -13.11
N VAL A 209 0.68 -15.63 -12.52
CA VAL A 209 1.74 -14.91 -13.21
C VAL A 209 3.09 -15.59 -12.93
N TYR A 210 3.70 -16.10 -13.98
CA TYR A 210 5.03 -16.69 -13.89
C TYR A 210 6.11 -15.58 -13.92
N VAL A 211 6.82 -15.45 -12.82
CA VAL A 211 8.02 -14.61 -12.70
C VAL A 211 9.06 -15.43 -11.94
N ASN A 212 10.27 -15.51 -12.46
CA ASN A 212 11.37 -16.20 -11.80
C ASN A 212 12.32 -15.16 -11.19
N LEU A 213 12.25 -15.03 -9.87
CA LEU A 213 13.15 -14.20 -9.07
C LEU A 213 13.70 -15.04 -7.93
N GLU A 214 15.00 -14.89 -7.67
CA GLU A 214 15.61 -15.47 -6.47
C GLU A 214 15.21 -14.66 -5.23
N PRO A 215 15.00 -15.29 -4.06
CA PRO A 215 14.72 -14.57 -2.82
C PRO A 215 15.82 -13.56 -2.49
N GLY A 216 15.43 -12.38 -2.00
CA GLY A 216 16.36 -11.28 -1.67
C GLY A 216 16.78 -10.41 -2.85
N VAL A 217 16.35 -10.73 -4.08
CA VAL A 217 16.60 -9.80 -5.20
C VAL A 217 15.81 -8.51 -5.00
N THR A 218 16.44 -7.41 -5.37
CA THR A 218 15.88 -6.06 -5.17
C THR A 218 15.07 -5.64 -6.37
N ILE A 219 13.82 -5.21 -6.15
CA ILE A 219 12.96 -4.55 -7.13
C ILE A 219 12.64 -3.12 -6.68
N LEU A 220 12.53 -2.18 -7.62
CA LEU A 220 12.20 -0.79 -7.30
C LEU A 220 10.72 -0.51 -7.56
N SER A 221 9.97 -0.19 -6.49
CA SER A 221 8.57 0.19 -6.57
C SER A 221 8.44 1.66 -6.93
N VAL A 222 7.91 1.94 -8.11
CA VAL A 222 7.75 3.30 -8.67
C VAL A 222 6.30 3.65 -9.02
N LEU A 223 5.44 2.66 -9.11
CA LEU A 223 4.02 2.84 -9.41
C LEU A 223 3.23 3.16 -8.13
N PRO A 224 2.10 3.88 -8.25
CA PRO A 224 1.24 4.14 -7.09
C PRO A 224 0.63 2.84 -6.55
N ILE A 225 0.81 2.58 -5.25
CA ILE A 225 0.41 1.32 -4.60
C ILE A 225 -1.11 1.09 -4.59
N HIS A 226 -1.92 2.16 -4.66
CA HIS A 226 -3.39 2.05 -4.71
C HIS A 226 -3.92 1.48 -6.03
N HIS A 227 -3.10 1.38 -7.09
CA HIS A 227 -3.49 0.74 -8.34
C HIS A 227 -3.35 -0.77 -8.28
N ALA A 228 -4.36 -1.51 -8.77
CA ALA A 228 -4.40 -2.97 -8.77
C ALA A 228 -3.13 -3.61 -9.35
N PHE A 229 -2.60 -3.09 -10.45
CA PHE A 229 -1.41 -3.63 -11.10
C PHE A 229 -0.16 -3.53 -10.21
N CYS A 230 0.09 -2.38 -9.59
CA CYS A 230 1.19 -2.22 -8.65
C CYS A 230 1.00 -3.12 -7.43
N LEU A 231 -0.18 -3.08 -6.82
CA LEU A 231 -0.48 -3.82 -5.61
C LEU A 231 -0.34 -5.34 -5.80
N THR A 232 -0.89 -5.89 -6.90
CA THR A 232 -0.86 -7.33 -7.14
C THR A 232 0.47 -7.81 -7.74
N MET A 233 0.96 -7.14 -8.81
CA MET A 233 2.10 -7.63 -9.59
C MET A 233 3.46 -7.22 -9.01
N GLU A 234 3.52 -6.13 -8.26
CA GLU A 234 4.77 -5.68 -7.66
C GLU A 234 4.84 -6.09 -6.19
N TRP A 235 3.85 -5.68 -5.39
CA TRP A 235 3.87 -5.95 -3.96
C TRP A 235 3.52 -7.40 -3.61
N MET A 236 2.32 -7.86 -3.93
CA MET A 236 1.90 -9.22 -3.54
C MET A 236 2.73 -10.29 -4.22
N LYS A 237 3.00 -10.16 -5.53
CA LYS A 237 3.85 -11.10 -6.26
C LYS A 237 5.30 -11.03 -5.77
N GLY A 238 5.86 -9.84 -5.56
CA GLY A 238 7.19 -9.66 -4.98
C GLY A 238 7.33 -10.33 -3.61
N ILE A 239 6.34 -10.14 -2.72
CA ILE A 239 6.27 -10.80 -1.41
C ILE A 239 6.22 -12.32 -1.57
N SER A 240 5.41 -12.86 -2.48
CA SER A 240 5.28 -14.31 -2.69
C SER A 240 6.59 -14.98 -3.13
N LEU A 241 7.48 -14.22 -3.75
CA LEU A 241 8.79 -14.69 -4.25
C LEU A 241 9.96 -14.40 -3.30
N GLY A 242 9.71 -13.76 -2.16
CA GLY A 242 10.77 -13.36 -1.24
C GLY A 242 11.63 -12.19 -1.73
N ALA A 243 11.12 -11.37 -2.65
CA ALA A 243 11.86 -10.22 -3.18
C ALA A 243 12.01 -9.11 -2.13
N THR A 244 13.05 -8.28 -2.27
CA THR A 244 13.24 -7.05 -1.51
C THR A 244 12.64 -5.87 -2.29
N ILE A 245 11.55 -5.29 -1.79
CA ILE A 245 10.86 -4.18 -2.44
C ILE A 245 11.45 -2.86 -1.94
N CYS A 246 12.08 -2.09 -2.84
CA CYS A 246 12.60 -0.77 -2.54
C CYS A 246 11.58 0.30 -2.90
N ILE A 247 11.14 1.07 -1.93
CA ILE A 247 10.15 2.14 -2.16
C ILE A 247 10.85 3.36 -2.75
N ASN A 248 10.36 3.80 -3.91
CA ASN A 248 10.80 5.04 -4.53
C ASN A 248 10.02 6.22 -3.93
N ASP A 249 10.73 7.14 -3.29
CA ASP A 249 10.13 8.29 -2.60
C ASP A 249 9.55 9.35 -3.55
N SER A 250 10.05 9.42 -4.78
CA SER A 250 9.56 10.36 -5.80
C SER A 250 10.02 9.95 -7.20
N LEU A 251 9.19 10.15 -8.20
CA LEU A 251 9.58 9.95 -9.61
C LEU A 251 10.78 10.81 -10.02
N LEU A 252 10.97 11.98 -9.41
CA LEU A 252 12.14 12.83 -9.62
C LEU A 252 13.43 12.17 -9.10
N HIS A 253 13.33 11.33 -8.08
CA HIS A 253 14.46 10.62 -7.48
C HIS A 253 14.72 9.24 -8.06
N MET A 254 13.89 8.76 -8.99
CA MET A 254 13.94 7.41 -9.54
C MET A 254 15.35 7.00 -9.98
N LEU A 255 16.03 7.81 -10.82
CA LEU A 255 17.40 7.50 -11.28
C LEU A 255 18.42 7.47 -10.14
N LYS A 256 18.25 8.33 -9.12
CA LYS A 256 19.09 8.33 -7.92
C LYS A 256 18.86 7.07 -7.09
N ASN A 257 17.60 6.67 -6.95
CA ASN A 257 17.23 5.46 -6.21
C ASN A 257 17.60 4.18 -6.94
N MET A 258 17.54 4.14 -8.27
CA MET A 258 18.14 3.04 -9.07
C MET A 258 19.61 2.85 -8.76
N LYS A 259 20.41 3.95 -8.73
CA LYS A 259 21.83 3.88 -8.38
C LYS A 259 22.05 3.46 -6.92
N ARG A 260 21.15 3.85 -6.00
CA ARG A 260 21.27 3.56 -4.57
C ARG A 260 20.91 2.11 -4.24
N PHE A 261 19.76 1.65 -4.73
CA PHE A 261 19.22 0.33 -4.42
C PHE A 261 19.67 -0.76 -5.38
N GLN A 262 20.20 -0.41 -6.55
CA GLN A 262 20.67 -1.32 -7.60
C GLN A 262 19.63 -2.43 -7.91
N PRO A 263 18.38 -2.09 -8.23
CA PRO A 263 17.34 -3.09 -8.47
C PRO A 263 17.63 -3.90 -9.72
N VAL A 264 17.27 -5.18 -9.71
CA VAL A 264 17.34 -6.05 -10.90
C VAL A 264 16.17 -5.79 -11.84
N GLY A 265 15.08 -5.16 -11.35
CA GLY A 265 13.90 -4.85 -12.14
C GLY A 265 12.99 -3.82 -11.48
N MET A 266 12.07 -3.30 -12.28
CA MET A 266 10.97 -2.45 -11.83
C MET A 266 9.79 -2.60 -12.79
N LEU A 267 8.57 -2.48 -12.29
CA LEU A 267 7.40 -2.37 -13.13
C LEU A 267 7.23 -0.92 -13.61
N MET A 268 6.96 -0.75 -14.89
CA MET A 268 6.77 0.56 -15.50
C MET A 268 5.57 0.57 -16.43
N VAL A 269 4.92 1.72 -16.52
CA VAL A 269 3.92 1.98 -17.56
C VAL A 269 4.59 2.61 -18.79
N PRO A 270 4.01 2.46 -20.00
CA PRO A 270 4.63 2.95 -21.25
C PRO A 270 5.09 4.41 -21.20
N LEU A 271 4.32 5.30 -20.57
CA LEU A 271 4.67 6.71 -20.40
C LEU A 271 5.98 6.93 -19.64
N MET A 272 6.26 6.09 -18.64
CA MET A 272 7.52 6.16 -17.86
C MET A 272 8.70 5.73 -18.74
N VAL A 273 8.55 4.65 -19.50
CA VAL A 273 9.57 4.18 -20.46
C VAL A 273 9.89 5.25 -21.48
N GLU A 274 8.86 5.88 -22.06
CA GLU A 274 9.04 6.98 -23.02
C GLU A 274 9.75 8.18 -22.40
N THR A 275 9.41 8.52 -21.14
CA THR A 275 10.05 9.65 -20.43
C THR A 275 11.53 9.38 -20.17
N ILE A 276 11.85 8.17 -19.71
CA ILE A 276 13.24 7.74 -19.52
C ILE A 276 13.99 7.76 -20.85
N TYR A 277 13.40 7.19 -21.92
CA TYR A 277 13.98 7.17 -23.24
C TYR A 277 14.28 8.58 -23.76
N LYS A 278 13.36 9.53 -23.62
CA LYS A 278 13.56 10.93 -24.02
C LYS A 278 14.76 11.53 -23.28
N LYS A 279 14.81 11.40 -21.95
CA LYS A 279 15.93 11.91 -21.13
C LYS A 279 17.28 11.28 -21.50
N LEU A 280 17.30 9.97 -21.76
CA LEU A 280 18.54 9.28 -22.21
C LEU A 280 19.00 9.75 -23.59
N LYS A 281 18.05 9.99 -24.50
CA LYS A 281 18.32 10.50 -25.85
C LYS A 281 18.87 11.94 -25.83
N ASP A 282 18.39 12.77 -24.90
CA ASP A 282 18.89 14.13 -24.73
C ASP A 282 20.36 14.14 -24.26
N VAL A 283 20.74 13.15 -23.45
CA VAL A 283 22.14 12.97 -22.98
C VAL A 283 23.01 12.29 -24.04
N ASN A 284 22.46 11.37 -24.82
CA ASN A 284 23.16 10.65 -25.89
C ASN A 284 22.28 10.49 -27.14
N PRO A 285 22.34 11.44 -28.10
CA PRO A 285 21.51 11.42 -29.30
C PRO A 285 21.69 10.18 -30.20
N LEU A 286 22.79 9.44 -30.02
CA LEU A 286 23.12 8.26 -30.81
C LEU A 286 22.53 6.95 -30.24
N LEU A 287 21.79 7.00 -29.13
CA LEU A 287 21.23 5.80 -28.52
C LEU A 287 20.17 5.17 -29.46
N PRO A 288 20.39 3.95 -29.97
CA PRO A 288 19.44 3.32 -30.89
C PRO A 288 18.17 2.90 -30.14
N LYS A 289 16.99 3.15 -30.74
CA LYS A 289 15.68 2.74 -30.21
C LYS A 289 15.59 1.26 -29.79
N LYS A 290 16.35 0.38 -30.47
CA LYS A 290 16.38 -1.07 -30.19
C LYS A 290 17.03 -1.43 -28.86
N LEU A 291 17.95 -0.62 -28.32
CA LEU A 291 18.64 -0.93 -27.05
C LEU A 291 17.70 -0.76 -25.86
N VAL A 292 16.89 0.31 -25.89
CA VAL A 292 15.95 0.60 -24.80
C VAL A 292 14.81 -0.42 -24.75
N ALA A 293 14.34 -0.89 -25.93
CA ALA A 293 13.30 -1.91 -25.98
C ALA A 293 13.80 -3.28 -25.52
N LYS A 294 15.07 -3.61 -25.72
CA LYS A 294 15.65 -4.90 -25.35
C LYS A 294 15.93 -4.99 -23.84
N GLU A 295 16.25 -3.86 -23.19
CA GLU A 295 16.44 -3.79 -21.74
C GLU A 295 15.13 -3.62 -20.95
N ALA A 296 14.05 -3.18 -21.62
CA ALA A 296 12.74 -3.02 -20.99
C ALA A 296 11.82 -4.25 -21.11
N PHE A 297 12.09 -5.15 -22.04
CA PHE A 297 11.23 -6.31 -22.37
C PHE A 297 12.03 -7.62 -22.58
N GLY A 298 13.29 -7.67 -22.26
CA GLY A 298 14.17 -8.83 -22.40
C GLY A 298 14.27 -9.70 -21.17
#